data_e176673afe139a095c913b2b76feda2b
#
_entry.id   e176673afe139a095c913b2b76feda2b
#
_cell.length_a   1.000
_cell.length_b   1.000
_cell.length_c   1.000
_cell.angle_alpha   90.00
_cell.angle_beta   90.00
_cell.angle_gamma   90.00
#
_symmetry.space_group_name_H-M   'P 1'
#
loop_
_entity.id
_entity.type
_entity.pdbx_description
1 polymer ?
#
loop_
_entity_poly.entity_id
_entity_poly.type
_entity_poly.pdbx_seq_one_letter_code
_entity_poly.pdbx_strand_id
1 'polypeptide(L)'
;AFRDDSNLFFSVWKYFRGITAPVFFTISGFIFTYLLIKAPEQGWNNPRVKKGIKRGFELLIIGYLLRINLFGLFKGEVYSSFYLVDVLHCIGLSILGIIAIYMLTANRKKWVLPVILVTTTITLFIFEPWYKPISFELLPQWLANYFTKANGSVFTIIPWFGYATFGSFASVLFYRFRDSKQLYPMAMAICSIVGSLLIFYSSDAFLAFSSVTGIQLFEAIFYNNYLFIRLGDVLLVFALFMLFRTFLTNKTLLRLGQSTLSIYIIHFIFLYGSFTGLGLYGFFHHTVSPLIVVPGAILFMMVCSYLALRYEDHKTSVKLSVNTYFNVARKRLEYALLFGFSLLRNFSLKLAKLFGLIKN
;
A
#
# COMPACT_ATOMS: atom_id res chain seq x y z
N ALA A 1 13.74 26.95 8.05
CA ALA A 1 13.56 27.95 6.98
C ALA A 1 12.85 27.40 5.74
N PHE A 2 13.01 26.11 5.37
CA PHE A 2 12.41 25.54 4.14
C PHE A 2 10.97 25.06 4.30
N ARG A 3 10.54 24.78 5.52
CA ARG A 3 9.16 24.40 5.85
C ARG A 3 8.37 25.61 6.37
N ASP A 4 8.21 26.59 5.52
CA ASP A 4 7.46 27.79 5.82
C ASP A 4 6.14 27.77 5.03
N ASP A 5 5.03 27.63 5.73
CA ASP A 5 3.69 27.59 5.14
C ASP A 5 3.31 28.95 4.49
N SER A 6 4.02 30.03 4.79
CA SER A 6 3.87 31.33 4.10
C SER A 6 4.50 31.30 2.70
N ASN A 7 5.41 30.37 2.41
CA ASN A 7 6.05 30.23 1.11
C ASN A 7 5.13 29.50 0.12
N LEU A 8 4.72 30.20 -0.95
CA LEU A 8 3.82 29.67 -1.97
C LEU A 8 4.33 28.36 -2.58
N PHE A 9 5.64 28.26 -2.89
CA PHE A 9 6.20 27.02 -3.48
C PHE A 9 6.12 25.83 -2.52
N PHE A 10 6.37 26.07 -1.23
CA PHE A 10 6.23 25.02 -0.22
C PHE A 10 4.77 24.59 -0.05
N SER A 11 3.84 25.55 0.00
CA SER A 11 2.40 25.26 0.12
C SER A 11 1.87 24.48 -1.09
N VAL A 12 2.27 24.86 -2.31
CA VAL A 12 1.93 24.12 -3.54
C VAL A 12 2.51 22.71 -3.51
N TRP A 13 3.79 22.56 -3.15
CA TRP A 13 4.41 21.23 -3.02
C TRP A 13 3.73 20.38 -1.95
N LYS A 14 3.40 20.95 -0.80
CA LYS A 14 2.68 20.28 0.31
C LYS A 14 1.31 19.80 -0.14
N TYR A 15 0.59 20.60 -0.93
CA TYR A 15 -0.69 20.22 -1.51
C TYR A 15 -0.57 19.01 -2.44
N PHE A 16 0.34 19.06 -3.42
CA PHE A 16 0.56 17.96 -4.36
C PHE A 16 1.08 16.69 -3.69
N ARG A 17 1.95 16.82 -2.70
CA ARG A 17 2.40 15.68 -1.88
C ARG A 17 1.21 14.98 -1.21
N GLY A 18 0.20 15.74 -0.77
CA GLY A 18 -1.00 15.19 -0.14
C GLY A 18 -1.89 14.36 -1.08
N ILE A 19 -1.79 14.56 -2.40
CA ILE A 19 -2.59 13.84 -3.41
C ILE A 19 -2.00 12.46 -3.73
N THR A 20 -0.69 12.28 -3.58
CA THR A 20 0.02 11.10 -4.10
C THR A 20 -0.50 9.78 -3.49
N ALA A 21 -0.69 9.72 -2.18
CA ALA A 21 -1.15 8.50 -1.52
C ALA A 21 -2.61 8.15 -1.87
N PRO A 22 -3.59 9.06 -1.80
CA PRO A 22 -4.95 8.81 -2.28
C PRO A 22 -5.01 8.27 -3.71
N VAL A 23 -4.28 8.88 -4.65
CA VAL A 23 -4.18 8.41 -6.04
C VAL A 23 -3.61 7.00 -6.10
N PHE A 24 -2.54 6.73 -5.36
CA PHE A 24 -1.86 5.43 -5.39
C PHE A 24 -2.75 4.29 -4.87
N PHE A 25 -3.46 4.51 -3.77
CA PHE A 25 -4.42 3.53 -3.24
C PHE A 25 -5.59 3.32 -4.19
N THR A 26 -6.15 4.40 -4.75
CA THR A 26 -7.27 4.33 -5.70
C THR A 26 -6.88 3.57 -6.98
N ILE A 27 -5.72 3.89 -7.58
CA ILE A 27 -5.24 3.18 -8.77
C ILE A 27 -4.95 1.72 -8.46
N SER A 28 -4.40 1.40 -7.29
CA SER A 28 -4.14 0.01 -6.88
C SER A 28 -5.43 -0.80 -6.82
N GLY A 29 -6.48 -0.26 -6.19
CA GLY A 29 -7.80 -0.88 -6.16
C GLY A 29 -8.42 -0.99 -7.55
N PHE A 30 -8.33 0.07 -8.36
CA PHE A 30 -8.85 0.11 -9.73
C PHE A 30 -8.23 -0.99 -10.62
N ILE A 31 -6.91 -1.03 -10.71
CA ILE A 31 -6.20 -1.99 -11.59
C ILE A 31 -6.44 -3.41 -11.11
N PHE A 32 -6.34 -3.66 -9.80
CA PHE A 32 -6.55 -4.99 -9.26
C PHE A 32 -7.96 -5.50 -9.56
N THR A 33 -8.98 -4.70 -9.31
CA THR A 33 -10.39 -5.07 -9.56
C THR A 33 -10.69 -5.21 -11.04
N TYR A 34 -10.14 -4.33 -11.90
CA TYR A 34 -10.29 -4.48 -13.35
C TYR A 34 -9.80 -5.84 -13.84
N LEU A 35 -8.63 -6.27 -13.40
CA LEU A 35 -8.07 -7.57 -13.76
C LEU A 35 -8.87 -8.73 -13.15
N LEU A 36 -9.43 -8.54 -11.95
CA LEU A 36 -10.23 -9.54 -11.24
C LEU A 36 -11.55 -9.82 -11.98
N ILE A 37 -12.28 -8.76 -12.36
CA ILE A 37 -13.59 -8.89 -13.03
C ILE A 37 -13.48 -9.20 -14.53
N LYS A 38 -12.32 -8.94 -15.14
CA LYS A 38 -12.05 -9.30 -16.54
C LYS A 38 -11.87 -10.82 -16.73
N ALA A 39 -11.53 -11.56 -15.70
CA ALA A 39 -11.35 -13.01 -15.79
C ALA A 39 -12.70 -13.69 -16.05
N PRO A 40 -12.74 -14.70 -16.93
CA PRO A 40 -13.99 -15.38 -17.30
C PRO A 40 -14.55 -16.21 -16.13
N GLU A 41 -13.68 -16.81 -15.31
CA GLU A 41 -14.09 -17.62 -14.16
C GLU A 41 -14.47 -16.73 -12.97
N GLN A 42 -15.40 -17.23 -12.14
CA GLN A 42 -15.87 -16.53 -10.94
C GLN A 42 -15.50 -17.28 -9.66
N GLY A 43 -15.54 -16.55 -8.54
CA GLY A 43 -15.29 -17.11 -7.21
C GLY A 43 -13.89 -17.69 -7.09
N TRP A 44 -13.73 -18.83 -6.45
CA TRP A 44 -12.44 -19.50 -6.22
C TRP A 44 -11.77 -20.04 -7.48
N ASN A 45 -12.51 -20.26 -8.56
CA ASN A 45 -11.97 -20.72 -9.84
C ASN A 45 -11.27 -19.58 -10.59
N ASN A 46 -11.52 -18.34 -10.20
CA ASN A 46 -10.86 -17.19 -10.81
C ASN A 46 -9.36 -17.18 -10.46
N PRO A 47 -8.47 -17.31 -11.46
CA PRO A 47 -7.02 -17.38 -11.23
C PRO A 47 -6.48 -16.07 -10.64
N ARG A 48 -7.21 -14.94 -10.82
CA ARG A 48 -6.83 -13.65 -10.25
C ARG A 48 -7.03 -13.59 -8.75
N VAL A 49 -7.98 -14.35 -8.18
CA VAL A 49 -8.16 -14.48 -6.73
C VAL A 49 -6.89 -15.07 -6.10
N LYS A 50 -6.44 -16.23 -6.59
CA LYS A 50 -5.23 -16.90 -6.08
C LYS A 50 -3.98 -16.01 -6.23
N LYS A 51 -3.82 -15.37 -7.41
CA LYS A 51 -2.72 -14.43 -7.65
C LYS A 51 -2.80 -13.20 -6.74
N GLY A 52 -4.00 -12.69 -6.49
CA GLY A 52 -4.22 -11.55 -5.62
C GLY A 52 -3.92 -11.86 -4.16
N ILE A 53 -4.36 -13.02 -3.65
CA ILE A 53 -4.03 -13.48 -2.30
C ILE A 53 -2.51 -13.58 -2.13
N LYS A 54 -1.83 -14.26 -3.08
CA LYS A 54 -0.37 -14.34 -3.07
C LYS A 54 0.27 -12.95 -3.07
N ARG A 55 -0.23 -12.04 -3.93
CA ARG A 55 0.30 -10.67 -4.01
C ARG A 55 0.08 -9.87 -2.74
N GLY A 56 -1.09 -10.00 -2.11
CA GLY A 56 -1.39 -9.34 -0.82
C GLY A 56 -0.39 -9.75 0.26
N PHE A 57 -0.14 -11.05 0.42
CA PHE A 57 0.85 -11.54 1.37
C PHE A 57 2.29 -11.18 1.00
N GLU A 58 2.66 -11.23 -0.30
CA GLU A 58 3.97 -10.75 -0.76
C GLU A 58 4.23 -9.30 -0.37
N LEU A 59 3.24 -8.42 -0.53
CA LEU A 59 3.38 -7.01 -0.16
C LEU A 59 3.54 -6.81 1.35
N LEU A 60 2.79 -7.56 2.16
CA LEU A 60 2.94 -7.56 3.63
C LEU A 60 4.35 -7.99 4.03
N ILE A 61 4.83 -9.11 3.48
CA ILE A 61 6.18 -9.62 3.77
C ILE A 61 7.25 -8.62 3.33
N ILE A 62 7.15 -8.07 2.12
CA ILE A 62 8.11 -7.07 1.65
C ILE A 62 8.10 -5.83 2.54
N GLY A 63 6.91 -5.37 2.97
CA GLY A 63 6.79 -4.23 3.89
C GLY A 63 7.56 -4.46 5.20
N TYR A 64 7.39 -5.62 5.83
CA TYR A 64 8.15 -5.97 7.03
C TYR A 64 9.64 -6.17 6.75
N LEU A 65 10.01 -6.83 5.64
CA LEU A 65 11.41 -7.01 5.26
C LEU A 65 12.15 -5.67 5.10
N LEU A 66 11.50 -4.68 4.51
CA LEU A 66 12.10 -3.35 4.36
C LEU A 66 12.35 -2.63 5.70
N ARG A 67 11.67 -3.03 6.77
CA ARG A 67 11.81 -2.46 8.12
C ARG A 67 12.69 -3.28 9.06
N ILE A 68 13.17 -4.43 8.61
CA ILE A 68 14.13 -5.22 9.40
C ILE A 68 15.45 -4.45 9.54
N ASN A 69 15.94 -4.36 10.78
CA ASN A 69 17.29 -3.94 11.08
C ASN A 69 18.11 -5.14 11.56
N LEU A 70 19.06 -5.58 10.74
CA LEU A 70 19.88 -6.77 11.05
C LEU A 70 20.79 -6.55 12.26
N PHE A 71 21.30 -5.35 12.46
CA PHE A 71 22.14 -5.06 13.63
C PHE A 71 21.35 -5.20 14.95
N GLY A 72 20.09 -4.76 14.97
CA GLY A 72 19.19 -4.99 16.12
C GLY A 72 18.92 -6.48 16.34
N LEU A 73 18.59 -7.21 15.26
CA LEU A 73 18.34 -8.65 15.36
C LEU A 73 19.55 -9.43 15.88
N PHE A 74 20.78 -9.10 15.47
CA PHE A 74 21.99 -9.73 15.99
C PHE A 74 22.22 -9.42 17.49
N LYS A 75 21.67 -8.31 18.00
CA LYS A 75 21.68 -7.97 19.43
C LYS A 75 20.48 -8.54 20.20
N GLY A 76 19.57 -9.25 19.52
CA GLY A 76 18.32 -9.76 20.11
C GLY A 76 17.24 -8.69 20.32
N GLU A 77 17.37 -7.51 19.69
CA GLU A 77 16.44 -6.39 19.82
C GLU A 77 15.58 -6.25 18.58
N VAL A 78 14.25 -6.12 18.77
CA VAL A 78 13.31 -5.75 17.71
C VAL A 78 12.85 -4.32 17.98
N TYR A 79 13.28 -3.39 17.13
CA TYR A 79 12.90 -1.99 17.27
C TYR A 79 11.40 -1.79 17.00
N SER A 80 10.79 -0.84 17.71
CA SER A 80 9.37 -0.47 17.52
C SER A 80 9.03 -0.06 16.09
N SER A 81 10.01 0.47 15.35
CA SER A 81 9.89 0.82 13.92
C SER A 81 9.58 -0.39 13.01
N PHE A 82 9.91 -1.63 13.43
CA PHE A 82 9.56 -2.84 12.70
C PHE A 82 8.05 -3.04 12.60
N TYR A 83 7.32 -2.70 13.66
CA TYR A 83 5.86 -2.87 13.71
C TYR A 83 5.07 -1.75 13.02
N LEU A 84 5.74 -0.72 12.51
CA LEU A 84 5.05 0.38 11.82
C LEU A 84 4.49 -0.07 10.47
N VAL A 85 3.27 0.35 10.22
CA VAL A 85 2.54 0.02 8.99
C VAL A 85 2.79 1.07 7.91
N ASP A 86 3.21 0.61 6.74
CA ASP A 86 3.51 1.41 5.56
C ASP A 86 2.52 1.18 4.42
N VAL A 87 2.72 1.93 3.35
CA VAL A 87 1.95 1.83 2.10
C VAL A 87 1.83 0.38 1.60
N LEU A 88 2.90 -0.41 1.62
CA LEU A 88 2.87 -1.80 1.12
C LEU A 88 1.97 -2.69 1.97
N HIS A 89 2.01 -2.57 3.30
CA HIS A 89 1.13 -3.30 4.20
C HIS A 89 -0.33 -2.95 3.93
N CYS A 90 -0.62 -1.64 3.81
CA CYS A 90 -1.97 -1.17 3.59
C CYS A 90 -2.51 -1.62 2.21
N ILE A 91 -1.70 -1.58 1.14
CA ILE A 91 -2.11 -2.08 -0.18
C ILE A 91 -2.29 -3.59 -0.16
N GLY A 92 -1.39 -4.33 0.50
CA GLY A 92 -1.51 -5.78 0.65
C GLY A 92 -2.84 -6.17 1.29
N LEU A 93 -3.18 -5.54 2.42
CA LEU A 93 -4.47 -5.74 3.10
C LEU A 93 -5.65 -5.26 2.26
N SER A 94 -5.50 -4.15 1.54
CA SER A 94 -6.56 -3.63 0.65
C SER A 94 -6.89 -4.63 -0.46
N ILE A 95 -5.90 -5.25 -1.07
CA ILE A 95 -6.10 -6.31 -2.07
C ILE A 95 -6.84 -7.49 -1.45
N LEU A 96 -6.44 -7.94 -0.26
CA LEU A 96 -7.10 -9.04 0.45
C LEU A 96 -8.54 -8.68 0.83
N GLY A 97 -8.79 -7.45 1.29
CA GLY A 97 -10.12 -6.94 1.60
C GLY A 97 -11.03 -6.85 0.37
N ILE A 98 -10.51 -6.39 -0.77
CA ILE A 98 -11.26 -6.37 -2.05
C ILE A 98 -11.60 -7.79 -2.49
N ILE A 99 -10.68 -8.75 -2.35
CA ILE A 99 -10.95 -10.17 -2.64
C ILE A 99 -12.05 -10.68 -1.73
N ALA A 100 -12.01 -10.38 -0.43
CA ALA A 100 -13.06 -10.79 0.50
C ALA A 100 -14.43 -10.25 0.08
N ILE A 101 -14.55 -8.95 -0.24
CA ILE A 101 -15.78 -8.35 -0.76
C ILE A 101 -16.22 -9.03 -2.05
N TYR A 102 -15.31 -9.27 -2.99
CA TYR A 102 -15.60 -9.96 -4.25
C TYR A 102 -16.13 -11.38 -4.01
N MET A 103 -15.50 -12.14 -3.11
CA MET A 103 -15.93 -13.51 -2.79
C MET A 103 -17.31 -13.54 -2.12
N LEU A 104 -17.60 -12.61 -1.21
CA LEU A 104 -18.92 -12.48 -0.57
C LEU A 104 -20.02 -12.11 -1.58
N THR A 105 -19.65 -11.50 -2.69
CA THR A 105 -20.61 -11.04 -3.74
C THR A 105 -20.63 -11.92 -4.97
N ALA A 106 -19.76 -12.93 -5.10
CA ALA A 106 -19.57 -13.74 -6.31
C ALA A 106 -20.86 -14.41 -6.81
N ASN A 107 -21.73 -14.84 -5.88
CA ASN A 107 -23.00 -15.51 -6.18
C ASN A 107 -24.21 -14.54 -6.10
N ARG A 108 -23.97 -13.23 -6.04
CA ARG A 108 -25.02 -12.22 -5.93
C ARG A 108 -25.24 -11.50 -7.26
N LYS A 109 -26.30 -10.68 -7.33
CA LYS A 109 -26.61 -9.85 -8.51
C LYS A 109 -25.42 -8.92 -8.81
N LYS A 110 -25.14 -8.65 -10.10
CA LYS A 110 -23.99 -7.85 -10.59
C LYS A 110 -23.89 -6.42 -10.01
N TRP A 111 -24.96 -5.88 -9.46
CA TRP A 111 -24.96 -4.57 -8.82
C TRP A 111 -24.50 -4.58 -7.36
N VAL A 112 -24.47 -5.75 -6.70
CA VAL A 112 -24.14 -5.87 -5.28
C VAL A 112 -22.68 -5.51 -5.02
N LEU A 113 -21.77 -5.99 -5.85
CA LEU A 113 -20.34 -5.68 -5.72
C LEU A 113 -20.05 -4.16 -5.74
N PRO A 114 -20.45 -3.39 -6.77
CA PRO A 114 -20.17 -1.95 -6.78
C PRO A 114 -20.86 -1.21 -5.63
N VAL A 115 -22.05 -1.62 -5.21
CA VAL A 115 -22.74 -1.01 -4.07
C VAL A 115 -21.95 -1.22 -2.78
N ILE A 116 -21.51 -2.44 -2.48
CA ILE A 116 -20.72 -2.70 -1.27
C ILE A 116 -19.39 -1.91 -1.31
N LEU A 117 -18.74 -1.85 -2.46
CA LEU A 117 -17.47 -1.12 -2.60
C LEU A 117 -17.64 0.39 -2.30
N VAL A 118 -18.65 1.04 -2.89
CA VAL A 118 -18.89 2.46 -2.65
C VAL A 118 -19.42 2.73 -1.23
N THR A 119 -20.28 1.86 -0.71
CA THR A 119 -20.76 1.97 0.67
C THR A 119 -19.60 1.85 1.66
N THR A 120 -18.67 0.90 1.44
CA THR A 120 -17.46 0.79 2.27
C THR A 120 -16.64 2.07 2.25
N THR A 121 -16.44 2.68 1.06
CA THR A 121 -15.74 3.96 0.93
C THR A 121 -16.42 5.04 1.76
N ILE A 122 -17.73 5.23 1.54
CA ILE A 122 -18.51 6.29 2.19
C ILE A 122 -18.53 6.09 3.71
N THR A 123 -18.75 4.86 4.19
CA THR A 123 -18.74 4.53 5.61
C THR A 123 -17.40 4.85 6.25
N LEU A 124 -16.30 4.42 5.64
CA LEU A 124 -14.96 4.70 6.17
C LEU A 124 -14.65 6.20 6.22
N PHE A 125 -15.13 6.98 5.26
CA PHE A 125 -14.85 8.41 5.22
C PHE A 125 -15.75 9.21 6.16
N ILE A 126 -17.05 8.87 6.24
CA ILE A 126 -17.98 9.57 7.12
C ILE A 126 -17.63 9.32 8.59
N PHE A 127 -17.29 8.09 8.97
CA PHE A 127 -17.01 7.76 10.36
C PHE A 127 -15.56 8.03 10.80
N GLU A 128 -14.72 8.65 9.92
CA GLU A 128 -13.33 9.01 10.28
C GLU A 128 -13.20 9.79 11.57
N PRO A 129 -14.02 10.81 11.87
CA PRO A 129 -13.89 11.55 13.12
C PRO A 129 -14.09 10.69 14.37
N TRP A 130 -14.86 9.61 14.28
CA TRP A 130 -15.14 8.72 15.42
C TRP A 130 -14.02 7.70 15.67
N TYR A 131 -13.47 7.09 14.64
CA TYR A 131 -12.43 6.07 14.85
C TYR A 131 -11.00 6.63 14.90
N LYS A 132 -10.76 7.82 14.38
CA LYS A 132 -9.43 8.44 14.36
C LYS A 132 -8.81 8.67 15.76
N PRO A 133 -9.56 9.08 16.80
CA PRO A 133 -9.01 9.28 18.13
C PRO A 133 -8.78 7.96 18.90
N ILE A 134 -9.26 6.80 18.40
CA ILE A 134 -9.15 5.53 19.09
C ILE A 134 -7.71 5.04 19.06
N SER A 135 -7.09 4.83 20.23
CA SER A 135 -5.73 4.32 20.37
C SER A 135 -5.59 2.80 20.25
N PHE A 136 -6.71 2.06 20.40
CA PHE A 136 -6.74 0.58 20.39
C PHE A 136 -5.79 -0.06 21.42
N GLU A 137 -5.72 0.50 22.63
CA GLU A 137 -4.80 0.06 23.72
C GLU A 137 -4.96 -1.41 24.12
N LEU A 138 -6.16 -1.99 23.93
CA LEU A 138 -6.41 -3.41 24.20
C LEU A 138 -5.76 -4.36 23.19
N LEU A 139 -5.31 -3.84 22.04
CA LEU A 139 -4.65 -4.65 21.02
C LEU A 139 -3.13 -4.61 21.19
N PRO A 140 -2.43 -5.73 20.92
CA PRO A 140 -0.98 -5.70 20.86
C PRO A 140 -0.51 -4.72 19.78
N GLN A 141 0.61 -4.02 20.03
CA GLN A 141 1.12 -2.92 19.19
C GLN A 141 1.21 -3.27 17.70
N TRP A 142 1.66 -4.48 17.37
CA TRP A 142 1.79 -4.94 15.99
C TRP A 142 0.44 -5.01 15.25
N LEU A 143 -0.67 -5.19 15.97
CA LEU A 143 -2.02 -5.20 15.39
C LEU A 143 -2.65 -3.80 15.45
N ALA A 144 -2.50 -3.08 16.57
CA ALA A 144 -3.02 -1.71 16.73
C ALA A 144 -2.50 -0.77 15.64
N ASN A 145 -1.23 -0.93 15.24
CA ASN A 145 -0.58 -0.14 14.19
C ASN A 145 -1.26 -0.19 12.82
N TYR A 146 -2.09 -1.20 12.56
CA TYR A 146 -2.91 -1.25 11.34
C TYR A 146 -4.13 -0.34 11.39
N PHE A 147 -4.59 0.04 12.58
CA PHE A 147 -5.83 0.80 12.78
C PHE A 147 -5.60 2.22 13.26
N THR A 148 -4.54 2.48 14.03
CA THR A 148 -4.26 3.78 14.62
C THR A 148 -2.91 4.34 14.21
N LYS A 149 -2.85 5.68 14.12
CA LYS A 149 -1.61 6.43 13.93
C LYS A 149 -0.90 6.78 15.24
N ALA A 150 -1.51 6.51 16.39
CA ALA A 150 -0.98 6.88 17.70
C ALA A 150 0.45 6.38 17.94
N ASN A 151 0.79 5.19 17.41
CA ASN A 151 2.09 4.57 17.56
C ASN A 151 3.09 4.93 16.43
N GLY A 152 2.77 5.92 15.57
CA GLY A 152 3.67 6.40 14.50
C GLY A 152 3.45 5.77 13.13
N SER A 153 2.47 4.88 12.94
CA SER A 153 2.10 4.37 11.61
C SER A 153 1.57 5.50 10.72
N VAL A 154 2.05 5.57 9.49
CA VAL A 154 1.64 6.61 8.54
C VAL A 154 0.40 6.19 7.75
N PHE A 155 0.35 4.94 7.32
CA PHE A 155 -0.71 4.38 6.48
C PHE A 155 -1.43 3.24 7.20
N THR A 156 -2.47 3.59 7.93
CA THR A 156 -3.38 2.62 8.58
C THR A 156 -4.39 2.08 7.57
N ILE A 157 -4.95 0.88 7.80
CA ILE A 157 -5.93 0.31 6.87
C ILE A 157 -7.17 1.19 6.76
N ILE A 158 -7.61 1.79 7.85
CA ILE A 158 -8.64 2.82 7.89
C ILE A 158 -7.97 4.19 8.06
N PRO A 159 -8.26 5.19 7.23
CA PRO A 159 -9.27 5.24 6.15
C PRO A 159 -8.76 4.79 4.76
N TRP A 160 -7.50 4.42 4.60
CA TRP A 160 -6.87 4.24 3.29
C TRP A 160 -7.50 3.14 2.43
N PHE A 161 -8.10 2.13 3.06
CA PHE A 161 -8.90 1.12 2.36
C PHE A 161 -10.09 1.75 1.61
N GLY A 162 -10.64 2.85 2.10
CA GLY A 162 -11.70 3.60 1.43
C GLY A 162 -11.29 4.07 0.01
N TYR A 163 -10.06 4.56 -0.17
CA TYR A 163 -9.59 4.91 -1.51
C TYR A 163 -9.42 3.69 -2.42
N ALA A 164 -8.97 2.57 -1.89
CA ALA A 164 -8.82 1.33 -2.67
C ALA A 164 -10.19 0.76 -3.09
N THR A 165 -11.18 0.79 -2.20
CA THR A 165 -12.56 0.36 -2.53
C THR A 165 -13.24 1.33 -3.49
N PHE A 166 -12.98 2.64 -3.40
CA PHE A 166 -13.43 3.61 -4.40
C PHE A 166 -12.84 3.33 -5.79
N GLY A 167 -11.53 3.07 -5.86
CA GLY A 167 -10.88 2.68 -7.11
C GLY A 167 -11.48 1.40 -7.69
N SER A 168 -11.78 0.43 -6.82
CA SER A 168 -12.45 -0.81 -7.22
C SER A 168 -13.87 -0.56 -7.76
N PHE A 169 -14.63 0.31 -7.11
CA PHE A 169 -15.95 0.75 -7.59
C PHE A 169 -15.86 1.40 -8.97
N ALA A 170 -14.96 2.39 -9.13
CA ALA A 170 -14.73 3.06 -10.41
C ALA A 170 -14.33 2.06 -11.52
N SER A 171 -13.52 1.05 -11.17
CA SER A 171 -13.14 -0.03 -12.09
C SER A 171 -14.31 -0.88 -12.57
N VAL A 172 -15.25 -1.21 -11.67
CA VAL A 172 -16.47 -1.96 -12.05
C VAL A 172 -17.31 -1.15 -13.03
N LEU A 173 -17.48 0.15 -12.78
CA LEU A 173 -18.20 1.04 -13.70
C LEU A 173 -17.47 1.14 -15.05
N PHE A 174 -16.17 1.36 -15.02
CA PHE A 174 -15.36 1.46 -16.23
C PHE A 174 -15.43 0.18 -17.08
N TYR A 175 -15.35 -0.98 -16.44
CA TYR A 175 -15.47 -2.27 -17.11
C TYR A 175 -16.88 -2.48 -17.72
N ARG A 176 -17.93 -2.05 -17.02
CA ARG A 176 -19.31 -2.17 -17.47
C ARG A 176 -19.60 -1.37 -18.74
N PHE A 177 -18.99 -0.18 -18.86
CA PHE A 177 -19.18 0.74 -19.97
C PHE A 177 -18.03 0.74 -21.00
N ARG A 178 -17.11 -0.22 -20.91
CA ARG A 178 -15.88 -0.27 -21.72
C ARG A 178 -16.10 -0.24 -23.23
N ASP A 179 -17.23 -0.78 -23.69
CA ASP A 179 -17.56 -0.88 -25.11
C ASP A 179 -18.28 0.38 -25.66
N SER A 180 -18.57 1.35 -24.78
CA SER A 180 -19.19 2.62 -25.16
C SER A 180 -18.17 3.58 -25.77
N LYS A 181 -18.46 4.13 -26.94
CA LYS A 181 -17.64 5.17 -27.56
C LYS A 181 -17.51 6.45 -26.70
N GLN A 182 -18.51 6.72 -25.87
CA GLN A 182 -18.57 7.90 -25.00
C GLN A 182 -17.95 7.68 -23.63
N LEU A 183 -17.37 6.49 -23.35
CA LEU A 183 -16.81 6.19 -22.03
C LEU A 183 -15.85 7.27 -21.54
N TYR A 184 -14.84 7.62 -22.34
CA TYR A 184 -13.83 8.60 -21.91
C TYR A 184 -14.37 10.01 -21.75
N PRO A 185 -15.11 10.60 -22.72
CA PRO A 185 -15.70 11.92 -22.54
C PRO A 185 -16.62 11.99 -21.32
N MET A 186 -17.47 10.98 -21.13
CA MET A 186 -18.41 10.95 -20.01
C MET A 186 -17.69 10.75 -18.66
N ALA A 187 -16.69 9.85 -18.61
CA ALA A 187 -15.88 9.66 -17.41
C ALA A 187 -15.10 10.94 -17.05
N MET A 188 -14.50 11.63 -18.02
CA MET A 188 -13.82 12.92 -17.80
C MET A 188 -14.78 13.97 -17.26
N ALA A 189 -15.97 14.11 -17.85
CA ALA A 189 -16.98 15.07 -17.39
C ALA A 189 -17.42 14.77 -15.96
N ILE A 190 -17.79 13.51 -15.65
CA ILE A 190 -18.20 13.08 -14.31
C ILE A 190 -17.07 13.31 -13.31
N CYS A 191 -15.85 12.87 -13.61
CA CYS A 191 -14.70 13.05 -12.72
C CYS A 191 -14.40 14.54 -12.48
N SER A 192 -14.50 15.39 -13.50
CA SER A 192 -14.26 16.83 -13.33
C SER A 192 -15.36 17.50 -12.51
N ILE A 193 -16.63 17.21 -12.79
CA ILE A 193 -17.76 17.80 -12.05
C ILE A 193 -17.76 17.33 -10.60
N VAL A 194 -17.78 16.00 -10.37
CA VAL A 194 -17.83 15.44 -9.03
C VAL A 194 -16.56 15.79 -8.24
N GLY A 195 -15.38 15.73 -8.90
CA GLY A 195 -14.13 16.14 -8.28
C GLY A 195 -14.14 17.57 -7.79
N SER A 196 -14.59 18.52 -8.64
CA SER A 196 -14.72 19.93 -8.25
C SER A 196 -15.76 20.15 -7.15
N LEU A 197 -16.90 19.46 -7.21
CA LEU A 197 -17.91 19.52 -6.13
C LEU A 197 -17.36 19.04 -4.80
N LEU A 198 -16.60 17.96 -4.80
CA LEU A 198 -15.97 17.44 -3.58
C LEU A 198 -14.90 18.40 -3.02
N ILE A 199 -14.12 19.04 -3.87
CA ILE A 199 -13.07 19.98 -3.41
C ILE A 199 -13.67 21.26 -2.86
N PHE A 200 -14.60 21.86 -3.58
CA PHE A 200 -15.05 23.23 -3.27
C PHE A 200 -16.31 23.29 -2.40
N TYR A 201 -17.18 22.29 -2.48
CA TYR A 201 -18.50 22.36 -1.84
C TYR A 201 -18.78 21.30 -0.79
N SER A 202 -17.95 20.24 -0.68
CA SER A 202 -18.25 19.17 0.25
C SER A 202 -18.21 19.60 1.72
N SER A 203 -17.31 20.51 2.10
CA SER A 203 -17.24 21.04 3.46
C SER A 203 -18.52 21.80 3.84
N ASP A 204 -18.94 22.74 2.99
CA ASP A 204 -20.15 23.52 3.22
C ASP A 204 -21.42 22.65 3.23
N ALA A 205 -21.44 21.61 2.38
CA ALA A 205 -22.52 20.64 2.38
C ALA A 205 -22.61 19.87 3.71
N PHE A 206 -21.47 19.41 4.28
CA PHE A 206 -21.47 18.77 5.59
C PHE A 206 -21.90 19.71 6.72
N LEU A 207 -21.50 20.99 6.67
CA LEU A 207 -21.94 21.98 7.63
C LEU A 207 -23.46 22.20 7.55
N ALA A 208 -23.99 22.33 6.33
CA ALA A 208 -25.42 22.45 6.11
C ALA A 208 -26.19 21.20 6.58
N PHE A 209 -25.68 19.99 6.34
CA PHE A 209 -26.26 18.77 6.90
C PHE A 209 -26.24 18.75 8.43
N SER A 210 -25.17 19.21 9.06
CA SER A 210 -25.09 19.33 10.51
C SER A 210 -26.15 20.30 11.05
N SER A 211 -26.30 21.46 10.43
CA SER A 211 -27.29 22.49 10.87
C SER A 211 -28.75 22.02 10.75
N VAL A 212 -29.05 21.19 9.72
CA VAL A 212 -30.42 20.67 9.51
C VAL A 212 -30.71 19.45 10.38
N THR A 213 -29.73 18.56 10.56
CA THR A 213 -29.93 17.27 11.26
C THR A 213 -29.58 17.33 12.75
N GLY A 214 -28.79 18.32 13.19
CA GLY A 214 -28.23 18.36 14.52
C GLY A 214 -27.14 17.32 14.81
N ILE A 215 -26.69 16.59 13.79
CA ILE A 215 -25.71 15.52 13.97
C ILE A 215 -24.28 16.09 13.97
N GLN A 216 -23.63 16.08 15.13
CA GLN A 216 -22.27 16.62 15.33
C GLN A 216 -21.20 15.96 14.45
N LEU A 217 -21.42 14.72 13.98
CA LEU A 217 -20.50 14.02 13.09
C LEU A 217 -20.22 14.82 11.81
N PHE A 218 -21.24 15.42 11.22
CA PHE A 218 -21.09 16.22 9.99
C PHE A 218 -20.30 17.50 10.23
N GLU A 219 -20.47 18.12 11.38
CA GLU A 219 -19.66 19.28 11.79
C GLU A 219 -18.19 18.88 12.00
N ALA A 220 -17.92 17.73 12.60
CA ALA A 220 -16.58 17.22 12.77
C ALA A 220 -15.89 16.93 11.40
N ILE A 221 -16.66 16.46 10.40
CA ILE A 221 -16.15 16.30 9.03
C ILE A 221 -15.84 17.67 8.41
N PHE A 222 -16.69 18.68 8.58
CA PHE A 222 -16.44 20.03 8.06
C PHE A 222 -15.08 20.57 8.50
N TYR A 223 -14.74 20.47 9.78
CA TYR A 223 -13.45 20.94 10.31
C TYR A 223 -12.24 20.13 9.83
N ASN A 224 -12.42 18.89 9.39
CA ASN A 224 -11.34 18.03 8.92
C ASN A 224 -11.73 17.21 7.67
N ASN A 225 -12.20 17.90 6.62
CA ASN A 225 -12.69 17.29 5.40
C ASN A 225 -11.55 16.85 4.45
N TYR A 226 -10.51 16.26 5.01
CA TYR A 226 -9.36 15.81 4.22
C TYR A 226 -9.74 14.70 3.22
N LEU A 227 -10.55 13.71 3.63
CA LEU A 227 -10.79 12.50 2.84
C LEU A 227 -11.61 12.79 1.58
N PHE A 228 -12.69 13.57 1.69
CA PHE A 228 -13.54 13.90 0.54
C PHE A 228 -12.87 14.88 -0.41
N ILE A 229 -12.15 15.88 0.11
CA ILE A 229 -11.37 16.81 -0.73
C ILE A 229 -10.31 16.02 -1.53
N ARG A 230 -9.56 15.12 -0.87
CA ARG A 230 -8.56 14.31 -1.56
C ARG A 230 -9.17 13.29 -2.54
N LEU A 231 -10.39 12.82 -2.29
CA LEU A 231 -11.13 12.04 -3.27
C LEU A 231 -11.47 12.87 -4.52
N GLY A 232 -11.83 14.13 -4.32
CA GLY A 232 -12.00 15.10 -5.41
C GLY A 232 -10.73 15.29 -6.23
N ASP A 233 -9.58 15.48 -5.57
CA ASP A 233 -8.27 15.55 -6.24
C ASP A 233 -7.98 14.30 -7.08
N VAL A 234 -8.26 13.10 -6.54
CA VAL A 234 -8.09 11.82 -7.26
C VAL A 234 -8.92 11.79 -8.55
N LEU A 235 -10.17 12.25 -8.48
CA LEU A 235 -11.06 12.31 -9.64
C LEU A 235 -10.52 13.28 -10.70
N LEU A 236 -10.04 14.46 -10.30
CA LEU A 236 -9.42 15.42 -11.23
C LEU A 236 -8.15 14.84 -11.87
N VAL A 237 -7.32 14.14 -11.09
CA VAL A 237 -6.15 13.43 -11.62
C VAL A 237 -6.57 12.38 -12.65
N PHE A 238 -7.62 11.62 -12.40
CA PHE A 238 -8.15 10.65 -13.36
C PHE A 238 -8.64 11.32 -14.62
N ALA A 239 -9.39 12.43 -14.54
CA ALA A 239 -9.82 13.21 -15.69
C ALA A 239 -8.62 13.69 -16.51
N LEU A 240 -7.58 14.22 -15.83
CA LEU A 240 -6.35 14.70 -16.47
C LEU A 240 -5.62 13.58 -17.22
N PHE A 241 -5.43 12.42 -16.59
CA PHE A 241 -4.77 11.28 -17.24
C PHE A 241 -5.60 10.71 -18.41
N MET A 242 -6.93 10.73 -18.32
CA MET A 242 -7.81 10.36 -19.43
C MET A 242 -7.71 11.36 -20.59
N LEU A 243 -7.60 12.65 -20.30
CA LEU A 243 -7.39 13.70 -21.30
C LEU A 243 -6.08 13.50 -22.07
N PHE A 244 -4.99 13.25 -21.34
CA PHE A 244 -3.66 13.09 -21.92
C PHE A 244 -3.33 11.66 -22.38
N ARG A 245 -4.29 10.72 -22.33
CA ARG A 245 -4.03 9.30 -22.64
C ARG A 245 -3.36 9.04 -23.98
N THR A 246 -3.66 9.86 -25.00
CA THR A 246 -3.09 9.73 -26.35
C THR A 246 -1.63 10.15 -26.41
N PHE A 247 -1.19 11.03 -25.52
CA PHE A 247 0.19 11.50 -25.41
C PHE A 247 1.04 10.58 -24.52
N LEU A 248 0.41 9.83 -23.60
CA LEU A 248 1.09 8.95 -22.65
C LEU A 248 1.40 7.57 -23.25
N THR A 249 1.85 7.52 -24.50
CA THR A 249 2.16 6.29 -25.24
C THR A 249 3.65 5.92 -25.22
N ASN A 250 4.49 6.77 -24.63
CA ASN A 250 5.94 6.53 -24.57
C ASN A 250 6.23 5.26 -23.78
N LYS A 251 6.97 4.33 -24.41
CA LYS A 251 7.31 3.01 -23.82
C LYS A 251 8.06 3.12 -22.50
N THR A 252 8.96 4.09 -22.36
CA THR A 252 9.73 4.30 -21.13
C THR A 252 8.83 4.77 -19.99
N LEU A 253 7.90 5.70 -20.28
CA LEU A 253 6.94 6.18 -19.30
C LEU A 253 6.01 5.06 -18.80
N LEU A 254 5.52 4.24 -19.72
CA LEU A 254 4.69 3.07 -19.37
C LEU A 254 5.48 2.05 -18.54
N ARG A 255 6.74 1.78 -18.89
CA ARG A 255 7.62 0.90 -18.11
C ARG A 255 7.87 1.45 -16.69
N LEU A 256 8.12 2.74 -16.52
CA LEU A 256 8.24 3.37 -15.21
C LEU A 256 6.98 3.18 -14.37
N GLY A 257 5.81 3.39 -14.94
CA GLY A 257 4.53 3.14 -14.28
C GLY A 257 4.34 1.67 -13.85
N GLN A 258 4.79 0.72 -14.67
CA GLN A 258 4.74 -0.72 -14.35
C GLN A 258 5.77 -1.12 -13.28
N SER A 259 6.87 -0.39 -13.18
CA SER A 259 7.98 -0.64 -12.25
C SER A 259 7.82 0.04 -10.89
N THR A 260 6.65 0.61 -10.59
CA THR A 260 6.40 1.44 -9.39
C THR A 260 6.77 0.73 -8.08
N LEU A 261 6.49 -0.59 -7.95
CA LEU A 261 6.90 -1.33 -6.76
C LEU A 261 8.42 -1.44 -6.64
N SER A 262 9.12 -1.70 -7.74
CA SER A 262 10.58 -1.79 -7.74
C SER A 262 11.21 -0.43 -7.40
N ILE A 263 10.66 0.66 -7.94
CA ILE A 263 11.05 2.03 -7.58
C ILE A 263 10.82 2.25 -6.07
N TYR A 264 9.66 1.86 -5.55
CA TYR A 264 9.34 2.01 -4.13
C TYR A 264 10.33 1.25 -3.23
N ILE A 265 10.65 0.01 -3.55
CA ILE A 265 11.59 -0.79 -2.77
C ILE A 265 12.99 -0.17 -2.79
N ILE A 266 13.47 0.20 -3.98
CA ILE A 266 14.81 0.76 -4.16
C ILE A 266 14.93 2.09 -3.42
N HIS A 267 13.97 3.03 -3.60
CA HIS A 267 14.04 4.30 -2.92
C HIS A 267 13.97 4.15 -1.40
N PHE A 268 13.17 3.19 -0.89
CA PHE A 268 13.06 2.94 0.54
C PHE A 268 14.38 2.44 1.13
N ILE A 269 15.06 1.50 0.44
CA ILE A 269 16.35 0.97 0.85
C ILE A 269 17.41 2.11 0.92
N PHE A 270 17.50 2.94 -0.11
CA PHE A 270 18.48 4.02 -0.14
C PHE A 270 18.14 5.13 0.86
N LEU A 271 16.86 5.49 0.98
CA LEU A 271 16.45 6.61 1.82
C LEU A 271 16.51 6.25 3.31
N TYR A 272 15.99 5.08 3.68
CA TYR A 272 15.87 4.68 5.09
C TYR A 272 16.90 3.64 5.53
N GLY A 273 17.68 3.08 4.62
CA GLY A 273 18.74 2.12 4.94
C GLY A 273 18.22 0.80 5.47
N SER A 274 17.18 0.23 4.82
CA SER A 274 16.64 -1.09 5.16
C SER A 274 17.76 -2.09 5.44
N PHE A 275 17.59 -2.98 6.40
CA PHE A 275 18.55 -3.98 6.87
C PHE A 275 19.73 -3.41 7.68
N THR A 276 20.28 -2.26 7.30
CA THR A 276 21.47 -1.66 7.95
C THR A 276 21.15 -0.50 8.87
N GLY A 277 19.99 0.15 8.67
CA GLY A 277 19.66 1.41 9.33
C GLY A 277 20.47 2.62 8.83
N LEU A 278 21.37 2.43 7.85
CA LEU A 278 22.23 3.47 7.29
C LEU A 278 21.63 4.01 6.00
N GLY A 279 20.63 4.86 6.11
CA GLY A 279 19.96 5.49 4.98
C GLY A 279 20.30 6.98 4.85
N LEU A 280 20.10 7.54 3.65
CA LEU A 280 20.30 8.96 3.37
C LEU A 280 19.51 9.86 4.33
N TYR A 281 18.35 9.42 4.80
CA TYR A 281 17.54 10.14 5.77
C TYR A 281 18.30 10.35 7.10
N GLY A 282 19.04 9.35 7.58
CA GLY A 282 19.84 9.48 8.81
C GLY A 282 20.96 10.51 8.70
N PHE A 283 21.57 10.62 7.52
CA PHE A 283 22.71 11.54 7.29
C PHE A 283 22.27 12.96 6.95
N PHE A 284 21.17 13.13 6.20
CA PHE A 284 20.80 14.40 5.60
C PHE A 284 19.52 15.02 6.16
N HIS A 285 18.91 14.40 7.18
CA HIS A 285 17.69 14.91 7.79
C HIS A 285 17.91 16.28 8.44
N HIS A 286 17.22 17.30 7.92
CA HIS A 286 17.29 18.71 8.35
C HIS A 286 18.64 19.42 8.18
N THR A 287 19.66 18.83 7.54
CA THR A 287 21.00 19.41 7.43
C THR A 287 21.27 20.04 6.07
N VAL A 288 20.50 19.69 5.03
CA VAL A 288 20.78 20.11 3.65
C VAL A 288 20.05 21.41 3.30
N SER A 289 20.76 22.33 2.62
CA SER A 289 20.18 23.58 2.15
C SER A 289 19.18 23.36 0.99
N PRO A 290 18.21 24.28 0.78
CA PRO A 290 17.25 24.19 -0.32
C PRO A 290 17.88 24.08 -1.70
N LEU A 291 18.99 24.77 -1.94
CA LEU A 291 19.73 24.77 -3.21
C LEU A 291 20.27 23.37 -3.57
N ILE A 292 20.58 22.55 -2.57
CA ILE A 292 21.11 21.19 -2.75
C ILE A 292 19.98 20.17 -2.73
N VAL A 293 18.92 20.40 -1.93
CA VAL A 293 17.79 19.44 -1.81
C VAL A 293 17.09 19.22 -3.12
N VAL A 294 16.79 20.28 -3.89
CA VAL A 294 16.03 20.15 -5.15
C VAL A 294 16.81 19.36 -6.21
N PRO A 295 18.04 19.73 -6.58
CA PRO A 295 18.82 18.94 -7.55
C PRO A 295 19.15 17.54 -7.01
N GLY A 296 19.39 17.40 -5.71
CA GLY A 296 19.62 16.11 -5.06
C GLY A 296 18.40 15.18 -5.15
N ALA A 297 17.19 15.70 -4.93
CA ALA A 297 15.96 14.94 -5.07
C ALA A 297 15.72 14.50 -6.54
N ILE A 298 15.99 15.38 -7.50
CA ILE A 298 15.89 15.04 -8.93
C ILE A 298 16.89 13.92 -9.28
N LEU A 299 18.14 14.07 -8.88
CA LEU A 299 19.16 13.04 -9.08
C LEU A 299 18.76 11.72 -8.43
N PHE A 300 18.28 11.76 -7.20
CA PHE A 300 17.80 10.58 -6.47
C PHE A 300 16.65 9.87 -7.20
N MET A 301 15.66 10.62 -7.70
CA MET A 301 14.57 10.06 -8.50
C MET A 301 15.07 9.42 -9.80
N MET A 302 16.00 10.05 -10.50
CA MET A 302 16.60 9.50 -11.72
C MET A 302 17.37 8.21 -11.43
N VAL A 303 18.18 8.17 -10.40
CA VAL A 303 18.94 6.98 -9.99
C VAL A 303 18.01 5.85 -9.60
N CYS A 304 17.01 6.09 -8.75
CA CYS A 304 16.05 5.06 -8.35
C CYS A 304 15.25 4.52 -9.55
N SER A 305 14.83 5.39 -10.46
CA SER A 305 14.11 5.00 -11.68
C SER A 305 14.99 4.17 -12.62
N TYR A 306 16.24 4.59 -12.82
CA TYR A 306 17.20 3.84 -13.65
C TYR A 306 17.47 2.44 -13.07
N LEU A 307 17.76 2.36 -11.78
CA LEU A 307 18.01 1.08 -11.11
C LEU A 307 16.78 0.17 -11.16
N ALA A 308 15.58 0.71 -10.99
CA ALA A 308 14.35 -0.05 -11.08
C ALA A 308 14.12 -0.62 -12.49
N LEU A 309 14.36 0.16 -13.53
CA LEU A 309 14.25 -0.31 -14.92
C LEU A 309 15.30 -1.39 -15.21
N ARG A 310 16.53 -1.22 -14.76
CA ARG A 310 17.60 -2.24 -14.88
C ARG A 310 17.26 -3.50 -14.12
N TYR A 311 16.71 -3.39 -12.91
CA TYR A 311 16.24 -4.54 -12.16
C TYR A 311 15.14 -5.31 -12.91
N GLU A 312 14.13 -4.61 -13.45
CA GLU A 312 13.04 -5.24 -14.21
C GLU A 312 13.54 -5.98 -15.46
N ASP A 313 14.56 -5.45 -16.14
CA ASP A 313 15.19 -6.11 -17.30
C ASP A 313 15.89 -7.44 -16.91
N HIS A 314 16.47 -7.53 -15.70
CA HIS A 314 17.21 -8.70 -15.22
C HIS A 314 16.44 -9.53 -14.17
N LYS A 315 15.22 -9.16 -13.87
CA LYS A 315 14.39 -9.76 -12.79
C LYS A 315 14.29 -11.26 -12.85
N THR A 316 14.17 -11.84 -14.04
CA THR A 316 14.07 -13.29 -14.23
C THR A 316 15.37 -13.98 -13.82
N SER A 317 16.51 -13.46 -14.25
CA SER A 317 17.83 -13.99 -13.90
C SER A 317 18.12 -13.85 -12.41
N VAL A 318 17.81 -12.67 -11.82
CA VAL A 318 17.97 -12.42 -10.38
C VAL A 318 17.09 -13.40 -9.58
N LYS A 319 15.84 -13.60 -9.98
CA LYS A 319 14.93 -14.52 -9.30
C LYS A 319 15.41 -15.97 -9.37
N LEU A 320 15.93 -16.40 -10.51
CA LEU A 320 16.51 -17.75 -10.68
C LEU A 320 17.73 -17.92 -9.77
N SER A 321 18.65 -16.98 -9.77
CA SER A 321 19.84 -17.00 -8.92
C SER A 321 19.45 -17.06 -7.44
N VAL A 322 18.58 -16.18 -6.98
CA VAL A 322 18.09 -16.14 -5.58
C VAL A 322 17.44 -17.48 -5.20
N ASN A 323 16.57 -18.04 -6.05
CA ASN A 323 15.94 -19.33 -5.78
C ASN A 323 16.99 -20.47 -5.69
N THR A 324 18.00 -20.44 -6.54
CA THR A 324 19.08 -21.44 -6.51
C THR A 324 19.86 -21.34 -5.19
N TYR A 325 20.28 -20.14 -4.80
CA TYR A 325 20.97 -19.92 -3.51
C TYR A 325 20.10 -20.31 -2.32
N PHE A 326 18.81 -19.93 -2.34
CA PHE A 326 17.88 -20.30 -1.27
C PHE A 326 17.70 -21.82 -1.15
N ASN A 327 17.56 -22.53 -2.26
CA ASN A 327 17.44 -23.99 -2.27
C ASN A 327 18.72 -24.67 -1.77
N VAL A 328 19.89 -24.14 -2.13
CA VAL A 328 21.18 -24.65 -1.61
C VAL A 328 21.29 -24.39 -0.10
N ALA A 329 20.95 -23.18 0.36
CA ALA A 329 20.97 -22.83 1.78
C ALA A 329 19.98 -23.70 2.59
N ARG A 330 18.76 -23.89 2.08
CA ARG A 330 17.75 -24.77 2.70
C ARG A 330 18.26 -26.20 2.84
N LYS A 331 18.82 -26.77 1.77
CA LYS A 331 19.38 -28.12 1.84
C LYS A 331 20.51 -28.24 2.86
N ARG A 332 21.42 -27.23 2.91
CA ARG A 332 22.49 -27.21 3.92
C ARG A 332 21.92 -27.14 5.34
N LEU A 333 20.90 -26.35 5.57
CA LEU A 333 20.23 -26.26 6.87
C LEU A 333 19.55 -27.58 7.25
N GLU A 334 18.84 -28.23 6.31
CA GLU A 334 18.23 -29.53 6.51
C GLU A 334 19.29 -30.58 6.91
N TYR A 335 20.42 -30.63 6.21
CA TYR A 335 21.53 -31.52 6.56
C TYR A 335 22.11 -31.21 7.95
N ALA A 336 22.30 -29.94 8.30
CA ALA A 336 22.81 -29.54 9.61
C ALA A 336 21.83 -29.91 10.74
N LEU A 337 20.53 -29.75 10.53
CA LEU A 337 19.50 -30.15 11.49
C LEU A 337 19.43 -31.66 11.65
N LEU A 338 19.48 -32.45 10.57
CA LEU A 338 19.49 -33.90 10.63
C LEU A 338 20.76 -34.41 11.34
N PHE A 339 21.91 -33.80 11.06
CA PHE A 339 23.16 -34.15 11.74
C PHE A 339 23.08 -33.80 13.24
N GLY A 340 22.59 -32.60 13.61
CA GLY A 340 22.38 -32.22 15.02
C GLY A 340 21.42 -33.17 15.73
N PHE A 341 20.31 -33.56 15.09
CA PHE A 341 19.37 -34.54 15.64
C PHE A 341 19.99 -35.91 15.83
N SER A 342 20.82 -36.39 14.89
CA SER A 342 21.53 -37.65 15.02
C SER A 342 22.52 -37.63 16.18
N LEU A 343 23.24 -36.53 16.39
CA LEU A 343 24.15 -36.37 17.54
C LEU A 343 23.37 -36.39 18.88
N LEU A 344 22.27 -35.65 18.96
CA LEU A 344 21.42 -35.65 20.17
C LEU A 344 20.86 -37.03 20.47
N ARG A 345 20.37 -37.75 19.46
CA ARG A 345 19.90 -39.13 19.58
C ARG A 345 20.99 -40.06 20.07
N ASN A 346 22.18 -40.01 19.49
CA ASN A 346 23.31 -40.83 19.90
C ASN A 346 23.78 -40.52 21.30
N PHE A 347 23.76 -39.24 21.70
CA PHE A 347 24.06 -38.78 23.07
C PHE A 347 23.01 -39.28 24.06
N SER A 348 21.74 -39.15 23.76
CA SER A 348 20.65 -39.66 24.61
C SER A 348 20.69 -41.19 24.79
N LEU A 349 21.02 -41.93 23.72
CA LEU A 349 21.19 -43.38 23.79
C LEU A 349 22.40 -43.77 24.66
N LYS A 350 23.52 -43.04 24.59
CA LYS A 350 24.68 -43.24 25.45
C LYS A 350 24.34 -42.99 26.91
N LEU A 351 23.62 -41.90 27.22
CA LEU A 351 23.16 -41.62 28.54
C LEU A 351 22.19 -42.69 29.08
N ALA A 352 21.22 -43.13 28.28
CA ALA A 352 20.28 -44.17 28.65
C ALA A 352 20.99 -45.53 28.95
N LYS A 353 22.04 -45.88 28.23
CA LYS A 353 22.90 -47.03 28.52
C LYS A 353 23.69 -46.85 29.81
N LEU A 354 24.23 -45.65 30.05
CA LEU A 354 24.99 -45.33 31.28
C LEU A 354 24.14 -45.41 32.55
N PHE A 355 22.87 -45.04 32.44
CA PHE A 355 21.88 -45.13 33.52
C PHE A 355 21.16 -46.49 33.59
N GLY A 356 21.55 -47.49 32.78
CA GLY A 356 20.95 -48.83 32.81
C GLY A 356 19.51 -48.94 32.33
N LEU A 357 19.01 -47.87 31.65
CA LEU A 357 17.63 -47.79 31.14
C LEU A 357 17.42 -48.60 29.84
N ILE A 358 18.49 -48.98 29.15
CA ILE A 358 18.45 -49.79 27.94
C ILE A 358 19.54 -50.87 28.05
N LYS A 359 19.14 -52.13 27.95
CA LYS A 359 20.07 -53.25 27.87
C LYS A 359 20.82 -53.20 26.52
N ASN A 360 22.09 -53.69 26.54
CA ASN A 360 22.96 -53.77 25.37
C ASN A 360 22.29 -54.50 24.21
#